data_94ae1733528037ac628b7c698ce8a802
#
_entry.id   94ae1733528037ac628b7c698ce8a802
#
_cell.length_a   1.000
_cell.length_b   1.000
_cell.length_c   1.000
_cell.angle_alpha   90.00
_cell.angle_beta   90.00
_cell.angle_gamma   90.00
#
_symmetry.space_group_name_H-M   'P 1'
#
loop_
_entity.id
_entity.type
_entity.pdbx_description
1 polymer ?
#
loop_
_entity_poly.entity_id
_entity_poly.type
_entity_poly.pdbx_seq_one_letter_code
_entity_poly.pdbx_strand_id
1 'polypeptide(L)'
;DWLTIDICDEGDDDRLFRLIADADVLWHVLQPATAEVIAAAPKLRLIQKIGVGVNTINLEAARARNITVCNMPGTNSQAVAEATVMLMLSALRRGMAFHDATRRGDGWCMDPSVFDQIGEILGRTVGLIGYGEVARRTAPVVAALGARVLYTATAPKDDAVGEWRDLKSLLVESDVISLH
;
A
#
# COMPACT_ATOMS: atom_id res chain seq x y z
N ASP A 1 -37.28 1.99 8.75
CA ASP A 1 -35.82 1.81 8.74
C ASP A 1 -35.19 3.17 8.60
N TRP A 2 -34.11 3.42 9.36
CA TRP A 2 -33.39 4.70 9.37
C TRP A 2 -32.21 4.72 8.38
N LEU A 3 -31.86 3.58 7.78
CA LEU A 3 -30.76 3.40 6.85
C LEU A 3 -31.17 2.53 5.68
N THR A 4 -30.90 2.98 4.47
CA THR A 4 -30.97 2.19 3.24
C THR A 4 -29.58 2.08 2.65
N ILE A 5 -29.17 0.87 2.25
CA ILE A 5 -27.87 0.63 1.65
C ILE A 5 -28.08 0.03 0.26
N ASP A 6 -27.58 0.73 -0.74
CA ASP A 6 -27.54 0.25 -2.12
C ASP A 6 -26.09 -0.07 -2.51
N ILE A 7 -25.89 -1.17 -3.22
CA ILE A 7 -24.58 -1.63 -3.68
C ILE A 7 -24.49 -1.44 -5.19
N CYS A 8 -23.38 -0.87 -5.63
CA CYS A 8 -23.04 -0.72 -7.04
C CYS A 8 -21.73 -1.45 -7.31
N ASP A 9 -21.71 -2.31 -8.32
CA ASP A 9 -20.51 -3.01 -8.75
C ASP A 9 -19.57 -2.04 -9.48
N GLU A 10 -18.27 -2.30 -9.40
CA GLU A 10 -17.25 -1.51 -10.10
C GLU A 10 -17.47 -1.61 -11.62
N GLY A 11 -17.48 -0.46 -12.31
CA GLY A 11 -17.69 -0.36 -13.75
C GLY A 11 -19.15 -0.27 -14.19
N ASP A 12 -20.14 -0.36 -13.29
CA ASP A 12 -21.54 -0.10 -13.62
C ASP A 12 -21.88 1.38 -13.44
N ASP A 13 -21.39 2.20 -14.36
CA ASP A 13 -21.58 3.65 -14.31
C ASP A 13 -23.07 4.04 -14.37
N ASP A 14 -23.87 3.37 -15.19
CA ASP A 14 -25.29 3.67 -15.30
C ASP A 14 -26.02 3.47 -13.98
N ARG A 15 -25.69 2.41 -13.25
CA ARG A 15 -26.25 2.15 -11.93
C ARG A 15 -25.73 3.16 -10.91
N LEU A 16 -24.42 3.48 -10.94
CA LEU A 16 -23.84 4.48 -10.06
C LEU A 16 -24.54 5.83 -10.18
N PHE A 17 -24.74 6.33 -11.41
CA PHE A 17 -25.41 7.61 -11.63
C PHE A 17 -26.88 7.62 -11.18
N ARG A 18 -27.58 6.49 -11.29
CA ARG A 18 -28.96 6.37 -10.75
C ARG A 18 -28.99 6.42 -9.23
N LEU A 19 -28.10 5.66 -8.56
CA LEU A 19 -28.10 5.54 -7.09
C LEU A 19 -27.58 6.79 -6.40
N ILE A 20 -26.51 7.40 -6.96
CA ILE A 20 -25.85 8.54 -6.33
C ILE A 20 -26.75 9.80 -6.28
N ALA A 21 -27.73 9.89 -7.16
CA ALA A 21 -28.67 11.02 -7.22
C ALA A 21 -29.47 11.18 -5.93
N ASP A 22 -29.72 10.10 -5.22
CA ASP A 22 -30.50 10.10 -3.96
C ASP A 22 -29.66 9.80 -2.71
N ALA A 23 -28.36 9.55 -2.87
CA ALA A 23 -27.49 9.16 -1.77
C ALA A 23 -27.09 10.35 -0.89
N ASP A 24 -27.17 10.19 0.44
CA ASP A 24 -26.60 11.11 1.45
C ASP A 24 -25.13 10.84 1.71
N VAL A 25 -24.71 9.56 1.61
CA VAL A 25 -23.34 9.09 1.92
C VAL A 25 -22.89 8.15 0.83
N LEU A 26 -21.67 8.33 0.35
CA LEU A 26 -20.96 7.42 -0.52
C LEU A 26 -19.89 6.66 0.26
N TRP A 27 -20.03 5.35 0.41
CA TRP A 27 -18.93 4.48 0.83
C TRP A 27 -18.11 4.11 -0.41
N HIS A 28 -16.97 4.74 -0.53
CA HIS A 28 -16.13 4.67 -1.71
C HIS A 28 -15.03 3.62 -1.54
N VAL A 29 -14.94 2.68 -2.49
CA VAL A 29 -13.87 1.67 -2.51
C VAL A 29 -12.88 1.97 -3.65
N LEU A 30 -13.17 1.61 -4.89
CA LEU A 30 -12.25 1.75 -6.03
C LEU A 30 -12.80 2.65 -7.14
N GLN A 31 -14.09 2.51 -7.49
CA GLN A 31 -14.73 3.26 -8.58
C GLN A 31 -14.49 4.76 -8.40
N PRO A 32 -13.93 5.49 -9.40
CA PRO A 32 -13.61 6.90 -9.22
C PRO A 32 -14.82 7.78 -8.92
N ALA A 33 -14.76 8.55 -7.84
CA ALA A 33 -15.69 9.63 -7.55
C ALA A 33 -15.24 10.89 -8.29
N THR A 34 -15.52 10.96 -9.58
CA THR A 34 -15.17 12.06 -10.48
C THR A 34 -15.98 13.32 -10.17
N ALA A 35 -15.59 14.45 -10.77
CA ALA A 35 -16.38 15.68 -10.67
C ALA A 35 -17.83 15.51 -11.19
N GLU A 36 -18.01 14.67 -12.22
CA GLU A 36 -19.32 14.35 -12.81
C GLU A 36 -20.19 13.54 -11.85
N VAL A 37 -19.63 12.49 -11.22
CA VAL A 37 -20.31 11.69 -10.19
C VAL A 37 -20.72 12.59 -9.02
N ILE A 38 -19.81 13.43 -8.54
CA ILE A 38 -20.09 14.37 -7.45
C ILE A 38 -21.16 15.38 -7.87
N ALA A 39 -21.14 15.87 -9.11
CA ALA A 39 -22.16 16.81 -9.61
C ALA A 39 -23.55 16.15 -9.69
N ALA A 40 -23.63 14.87 -10.03
CA ALA A 40 -24.86 14.10 -10.12
C ALA A 40 -25.47 13.73 -8.76
N ALA A 41 -24.81 14.06 -7.65
CA ALA A 41 -25.18 13.69 -6.29
C ALA A 41 -25.70 14.90 -5.46
N PRO A 42 -26.91 15.45 -5.70
CA PRO A 42 -27.37 16.69 -5.06
C PRO A 42 -27.52 16.60 -3.54
N LYS A 43 -27.75 15.41 -2.99
CA LYS A 43 -27.96 15.16 -1.56
C LYS A 43 -26.70 14.73 -0.82
N LEU A 44 -25.61 14.44 -1.54
CA LEU A 44 -24.39 13.88 -0.96
C LEU A 44 -23.73 14.86 0.01
N ARG A 45 -23.46 14.39 1.22
CA ARG A 45 -22.84 15.17 2.31
C ARG A 45 -21.52 14.58 2.79
N LEU A 46 -21.32 13.27 2.57
CA LEU A 46 -20.14 12.55 3.03
C LEU A 46 -19.67 11.55 1.97
N ILE A 47 -18.38 11.58 1.69
CA ILE A 47 -17.68 10.49 0.99
C ILE A 47 -16.74 9.83 2.01
N GLN A 48 -17.05 8.59 2.40
CA GLN A 48 -16.19 7.78 3.25
C GLN A 48 -15.35 6.85 2.38
N LYS A 49 -14.06 7.15 2.24
CA LYS A 49 -13.11 6.23 1.61
C LYS A 49 -12.87 5.04 2.52
N ILE A 50 -13.18 3.84 2.03
CA ILE A 50 -12.82 2.57 2.68
C ILE A 50 -11.39 2.22 2.26
N GLY A 51 -10.43 2.88 2.90
CA GLY A 51 -9.01 2.81 2.59
C GLY A 51 -8.28 4.12 2.89
N VAL A 52 -6.99 4.18 2.56
CA VAL A 52 -6.12 5.33 2.89
C VAL A 52 -6.04 6.35 1.76
N GLY A 53 -5.83 5.89 0.52
CA GLY A 53 -5.61 6.76 -0.62
C GLY A 53 -6.88 7.43 -1.11
N VAL A 54 -6.83 8.74 -1.35
CA VAL A 54 -7.96 9.55 -1.85
C VAL A 54 -7.78 10.02 -3.30
N ASN A 55 -6.78 9.50 -3.99
CA ASN A 55 -6.43 9.86 -5.37
C ASN A 55 -7.53 9.53 -6.40
N THR A 56 -8.47 8.67 -6.06
CA THR A 56 -9.65 8.31 -6.86
C THR A 56 -10.88 9.18 -6.54
N ILE A 57 -10.75 10.19 -5.69
CA ILE A 57 -11.83 11.11 -5.33
C ILE A 57 -11.45 12.52 -5.77
N ASN A 58 -12.31 13.19 -6.51
CA ASN A 58 -12.11 14.58 -6.86
C ASN A 58 -12.38 15.49 -5.65
N LEU A 59 -11.30 15.77 -4.89
CA LEU A 59 -11.38 16.56 -3.65
C LEU A 59 -11.80 18.02 -3.90
N GLU A 60 -11.46 18.58 -5.05
CA GLU A 60 -11.83 19.94 -5.42
C GLU A 60 -13.34 20.05 -5.64
N ALA A 61 -13.91 19.14 -6.42
CA ALA A 61 -15.35 19.08 -6.65
C ALA A 61 -16.12 18.83 -5.34
N ALA A 62 -15.62 17.93 -4.48
CA ALA A 62 -16.24 17.68 -3.17
C ALA A 62 -16.22 18.93 -2.29
N ARG A 63 -15.09 19.65 -2.23
CA ARG A 63 -14.95 20.90 -1.47
C ARG A 63 -15.87 22.00 -1.99
N ALA A 64 -15.97 22.18 -3.31
CA ALA A 64 -16.84 23.17 -3.93
C ALA A 64 -18.32 22.98 -3.59
N ARG A 65 -18.70 21.76 -3.22
CA ARG A 65 -20.08 21.40 -2.82
C ARG A 65 -20.25 21.18 -1.31
N ASN A 66 -19.23 21.51 -0.50
CA ASN A 66 -19.20 21.30 0.95
C ASN A 66 -19.44 19.83 1.36
N ILE A 67 -18.98 18.87 0.54
CA ILE A 67 -19.04 17.46 0.85
C ILE A 67 -17.81 17.09 1.69
N THR A 68 -18.04 16.51 2.85
CA THR A 68 -16.95 16.02 3.70
C THR A 68 -16.36 14.75 3.09
N VAL A 69 -15.01 14.69 3.00
CA VAL A 69 -14.31 13.49 2.57
C VAL A 69 -13.48 12.95 3.73
N CYS A 70 -13.73 11.70 4.10
CA CYS A 70 -13.00 10.98 5.14
C CYS A 70 -12.31 9.76 4.54
N ASN A 71 -11.16 9.40 5.11
CA ASN A 71 -10.43 8.17 4.80
C ASN A 71 -10.12 7.38 6.07
N MET A 72 -9.41 6.27 5.96
CA MET A 72 -9.10 5.37 7.08
C MET A 72 -7.57 5.21 7.24
N PRO A 73 -6.85 6.26 7.71
CA PRO A 73 -5.40 6.21 7.83
C PRO A 73 -4.96 5.13 8.83
N GLY A 74 -3.92 4.39 8.47
CA GLY A 74 -3.28 3.41 9.34
C GLY A 74 -3.99 2.05 9.49
N THR A 75 -5.23 1.89 9.02
CA THR A 75 -6.03 0.67 9.27
C THR A 75 -5.45 -0.61 8.66
N ASN A 76 -4.70 -0.50 7.57
CA ASN A 76 -4.05 -1.63 6.89
C ASN A 76 -2.53 -1.64 7.04
N SER A 77 -1.95 -0.71 7.81
CA SER A 77 -0.48 -0.54 7.87
C SER A 77 0.24 -1.78 8.37
N GLN A 78 -0.36 -2.52 9.30
CA GLN A 78 0.20 -3.80 9.78
C GLN A 78 0.23 -4.84 8.67
N ALA A 79 -0.89 -5.06 7.98
CA ALA A 79 -0.97 -6.04 6.90
C ALA A 79 0.00 -5.71 5.75
N VAL A 80 0.14 -4.42 5.41
CA VAL A 80 1.09 -3.99 4.38
C VAL A 80 2.54 -4.19 4.83
N ALA A 81 2.87 -3.94 6.11
CA ALA A 81 4.21 -4.20 6.63
C ALA A 81 4.56 -5.70 6.59
N GLU A 82 3.63 -6.57 6.97
CA GLU A 82 3.81 -8.03 6.87
C GLU A 82 4.01 -8.48 5.42
N ALA A 83 3.17 -7.99 4.51
CA ALA A 83 3.31 -8.26 3.08
C ALA A 83 4.66 -7.74 2.53
N THR A 84 5.14 -6.59 2.99
CA THR A 84 6.44 -6.04 2.62
C THR A 84 7.58 -6.99 3.01
N VAL A 85 7.60 -7.45 4.25
CA VAL A 85 8.61 -8.40 4.74
C VAL A 85 8.52 -9.73 3.97
N MET A 86 7.31 -10.24 3.76
CA MET A 86 7.08 -11.46 2.97
C MET A 86 7.66 -11.33 1.55
N LEU A 87 7.42 -10.19 0.88
CA LEU A 87 7.92 -9.94 -0.47
C LEU A 87 9.44 -9.82 -0.51
N MET A 88 10.07 -9.13 0.47
CA MET A 88 11.54 -9.04 0.59
C MET A 88 12.15 -10.44 0.73
N LEU A 89 11.64 -11.24 1.65
CA LEU A 89 12.12 -12.62 1.88
C LEU A 89 11.88 -13.49 0.65
N SER A 90 10.72 -13.38 0.01
CA SER A 90 10.39 -14.14 -1.20
C SER A 90 11.29 -13.75 -2.37
N ALA A 91 11.62 -12.49 -2.53
CA ALA A 91 12.55 -12.03 -3.57
C ALA A 91 13.96 -12.57 -3.33
N LEU A 92 14.50 -12.40 -2.12
CA LEU A 92 15.83 -12.87 -1.75
C LEU A 92 15.95 -14.40 -1.83
N ARG A 93 14.91 -15.14 -1.45
CA ARG A 93 14.88 -16.60 -1.45
C ARG A 93 14.36 -17.20 -2.76
N ARG A 94 14.03 -16.37 -3.77
CA ARG A 94 13.41 -16.81 -5.04
C ARG A 94 12.15 -17.67 -4.83
N GLY A 95 11.35 -17.30 -3.82
CA GLY A 95 10.24 -18.12 -3.34
C GLY A 95 9.26 -18.53 -4.44
N MET A 96 8.94 -17.63 -5.39
CA MET A 96 8.04 -17.93 -6.51
C MET A 96 8.63 -18.99 -7.45
N ALA A 97 9.92 -18.88 -7.78
CA ALA A 97 10.59 -19.86 -8.67
C ALA A 97 10.60 -21.26 -8.04
N PHE A 98 10.89 -21.36 -6.74
CA PHE A 98 10.83 -22.63 -6.02
C PHE A 98 9.42 -23.17 -5.87
N HIS A 99 8.44 -22.30 -5.65
CA HIS A 99 7.03 -22.69 -5.63
C HIS A 99 6.62 -23.36 -6.96
N ASP A 100 6.93 -22.69 -8.08
CA ASP A 100 6.59 -23.19 -9.40
C ASP A 100 7.34 -24.50 -9.74
N ALA A 101 8.61 -24.61 -9.40
CA ALA A 101 9.38 -25.84 -9.56
C ALA A 101 8.77 -26.99 -8.76
N THR A 102 8.42 -26.74 -7.49
CA THR A 102 7.78 -27.74 -6.62
C THR A 102 6.43 -28.20 -7.19
N ARG A 103 5.61 -27.28 -7.70
CA ARG A 103 4.33 -27.64 -8.33
C ARG A 103 4.48 -28.52 -9.57
N ARG A 104 5.57 -28.35 -10.31
CA ARG A 104 5.89 -29.21 -11.48
C ARG A 104 6.53 -30.54 -11.12
N GLY A 105 6.84 -30.78 -9.85
CA GLY A 105 7.58 -31.96 -9.40
C GLY A 105 9.10 -31.84 -9.47
N ASP A 106 9.63 -30.66 -9.84
CA ASP A 106 11.07 -30.41 -10.04
C ASP A 106 11.75 -29.84 -8.78
N GLY A 107 11.06 -29.80 -7.63
CA GLY A 107 11.49 -29.06 -6.44
C GLY A 107 12.83 -29.48 -5.82
N TRP A 108 13.32 -30.70 -6.10
CA TRP A 108 14.62 -31.21 -5.67
C TRP A 108 15.64 -31.34 -6.81
N CYS A 109 15.27 -31.02 -8.05
CA CYS A 109 16.19 -30.93 -9.18
C CYS A 109 16.96 -29.61 -9.08
N MET A 110 18.01 -29.59 -8.25
CA MET A 110 18.73 -28.34 -7.97
C MET A 110 19.92 -28.18 -8.92
N ASP A 111 19.83 -27.20 -9.80
CA ASP A 111 21.00 -26.65 -10.47
C ASP A 111 21.85 -25.91 -9.41
N PRO A 112 23.15 -26.28 -9.25
CA PRO A 112 24.03 -25.60 -8.28
C PRO A 112 24.10 -24.09 -8.45
N SER A 113 23.90 -23.55 -9.66
CA SER A 113 23.88 -22.12 -9.94
C SER A 113 22.76 -21.37 -9.22
N VAL A 114 21.71 -22.07 -8.76
CA VAL A 114 20.62 -21.49 -7.99
C VAL A 114 21.11 -20.98 -6.63
N PHE A 115 22.10 -21.64 -6.02
CA PHE A 115 22.63 -21.23 -4.72
C PHE A 115 23.33 -19.87 -4.76
N ASP A 116 23.92 -19.50 -5.90
CA ASP A 116 24.53 -18.18 -6.09
C ASP A 116 23.49 -17.06 -6.24
N GLN A 117 22.23 -17.43 -6.43
CA GLN A 117 21.12 -16.50 -6.70
C GLN A 117 20.15 -16.34 -5.52
N ILE A 118 20.37 -17.10 -4.44
CA ILE A 118 19.58 -16.96 -3.21
C ILE A 118 20.36 -16.11 -2.21
N GLY A 119 19.63 -15.22 -1.54
CA GLY A 119 20.17 -14.35 -0.50
C GLY A 119 19.38 -14.41 0.79
N GLU A 120 19.94 -13.76 1.79
CA GLU A 120 19.34 -13.59 3.11
C GLU A 120 19.21 -12.10 3.42
N ILE A 121 18.37 -11.77 4.37
CA ILE A 121 18.25 -10.38 4.88
C ILE A 121 19.41 -10.05 5.83
N LEU A 122 19.95 -11.04 6.52
CA LEU A 122 21.09 -10.89 7.43
C LEU A 122 22.28 -10.24 6.71
N GLY A 123 22.79 -9.16 7.28
CA GLY A 123 23.95 -8.43 6.74
C GLY A 123 23.66 -7.55 5.52
N ARG A 124 22.43 -7.53 5.02
CA ARG A 124 22.00 -6.65 3.93
C ARG A 124 21.65 -5.26 4.43
N THR A 125 21.74 -4.29 3.55
CA THR A 125 21.21 -2.95 3.76
C THR A 125 19.84 -2.84 3.13
N VAL A 126 18.81 -2.57 3.96
CA VAL A 126 17.43 -2.35 3.53
C VAL A 126 17.13 -0.86 3.54
N GLY A 127 16.82 -0.30 2.38
CA GLY A 127 16.45 1.10 2.20
C GLY A 127 14.93 1.28 2.12
N LEU A 128 14.38 2.11 3.00
CA LEU A 128 12.96 2.45 3.05
C LEU A 128 12.74 3.85 2.48
N ILE A 129 12.07 3.94 1.34
CA ILE A 129 11.68 5.22 0.74
C ILE A 129 10.34 5.65 1.34
N GLY A 130 10.40 6.61 2.24
CA GLY A 130 9.32 6.98 3.14
C GLY A 130 9.51 6.39 4.54
N TYR A 131 9.06 7.11 5.59
CA TYR A 131 9.09 6.62 6.97
C TYR A 131 7.76 6.94 7.67
N GLY A 132 6.66 6.47 7.03
CA GLY A 132 5.30 6.54 7.54
C GLY A 132 4.93 5.31 8.39
N GLU A 133 3.64 5.09 8.59
CA GLU A 133 3.09 4.02 9.43
C GLU A 133 3.55 2.61 9.03
N VAL A 134 3.65 2.33 7.74
CA VAL A 134 4.11 1.02 7.25
C VAL A 134 5.60 0.83 7.51
N ALA A 135 6.42 1.82 7.14
CA ALA A 135 7.87 1.74 7.34
C ALA A 135 8.26 1.62 8.82
N ARG A 136 7.56 2.33 9.70
CA ARG A 136 7.73 2.22 11.17
C ARG A 136 7.48 0.81 11.71
N ARG A 137 6.59 0.05 11.08
CA ARG A 137 6.32 -1.36 11.43
C ARG A 137 7.31 -2.31 10.76
N THR A 138 7.74 -2.01 9.55
CA THR A 138 8.68 -2.83 8.77
C THR A 138 10.11 -2.75 9.32
N ALA A 139 10.58 -1.53 9.64
CA ALA A 139 11.97 -1.28 10.04
C ALA A 139 12.45 -2.15 11.22
N PRO A 140 11.73 -2.24 12.37
CA PRO A 140 12.20 -3.07 13.48
C PRO A 140 12.22 -4.56 13.14
N VAL A 141 11.34 -5.04 12.26
CA VAL A 141 11.29 -6.45 11.85
C VAL A 141 12.51 -6.81 11.01
N VAL A 142 12.83 -6.00 10.00
CA VAL A 142 14.00 -6.27 9.15
C VAL A 142 15.32 -6.05 9.90
N ALA A 143 15.35 -5.12 10.85
CA ALA A 143 16.49 -4.95 11.76
C ALA A 143 16.68 -6.19 12.67
N ALA A 144 15.60 -6.74 13.19
CA ALA A 144 15.63 -7.98 13.99
C ALA A 144 16.10 -9.21 13.19
N LEU A 145 15.89 -9.21 11.86
CA LEU A 145 16.44 -10.19 10.94
C LEU A 145 17.92 -9.95 10.59
N GLY A 146 18.54 -8.91 11.16
CA GLY A 146 19.96 -8.60 11.01
C GLY A 146 20.28 -7.67 9.84
N ALA A 147 19.32 -6.94 9.30
CA ALA A 147 19.56 -5.91 8.30
C ALA A 147 20.10 -4.62 8.93
N ARG A 148 20.97 -3.92 8.20
CA ARG A 148 21.18 -2.47 8.37
C ARG A 148 20.00 -1.74 7.73
N VAL A 149 19.28 -0.91 8.48
CA VAL A 149 18.15 -0.18 7.96
C VAL A 149 18.54 1.25 7.62
N LEU A 150 18.27 1.66 6.39
CA LEU A 150 18.31 3.05 5.95
C LEU A 150 16.91 3.53 5.63
N TYR A 151 16.65 4.81 5.84
CA TYR A 151 15.38 5.39 5.41
C TYR A 151 15.58 6.81 4.87
N THR A 152 14.65 7.23 3.98
CA THR A 152 14.52 8.62 3.58
C THR A 152 13.12 9.14 3.91
N ALA A 153 13.06 10.39 4.33
CA ALA A 153 11.83 11.13 4.63
C ALA A 153 12.13 12.62 4.43
N THR A 154 11.10 13.45 4.52
CA THR A 154 11.25 14.92 4.43
C THR A 154 12.24 15.50 5.45
N ALA A 155 12.43 14.82 6.58
CA ALA A 155 13.43 15.13 7.61
C ALA A 155 13.76 13.85 8.40
N PRO A 156 14.92 13.80 9.09
CA PRO A 156 15.22 12.75 10.07
C PRO A 156 14.11 12.64 11.12
N LYS A 157 13.92 11.42 11.67
CA LYS A 157 12.95 11.13 12.71
C LYS A 157 13.65 10.63 13.95
N ASP A 158 13.36 11.22 15.11
CA ASP A 158 14.05 10.92 16.39
C ASP A 158 13.75 9.49 16.89
N ASP A 159 12.59 8.94 16.51
CA ASP A 159 12.10 7.62 16.91
C ASP A 159 12.31 6.55 15.82
N ALA A 160 13.11 6.83 14.80
CA ALA A 160 13.34 5.90 13.71
C ALA A 160 14.23 4.73 14.10
N VAL A 161 13.87 3.54 13.69
CA VAL A 161 14.76 2.39 13.60
C VAL A 161 15.50 2.47 12.27
N GLY A 162 16.80 2.78 12.32
CA GLY A 162 17.63 2.94 11.13
C GLY A 162 18.23 4.33 10.98
N GLU A 163 19.01 4.51 9.93
CA GLU A 163 19.77 5.71 9.64
C GLU A 163 19.10 6.52 8.53
N TRP A 164 18.92 7.81 8.75
CA TRP A 164 18.43 8.70 7.69
C TRP A 164 19.46 8.89 6.60
N ARG A 165 19.02 8.87 5.35
CA ARG A 165 19.81 9.21 4.15
C ARG A 165 18.99 10.07 3.21
N ASP A 166 19.66 10.91 2.43
CA ASP A 166 19.05 11.46 1.22
C ASP A 166 18.77 10.32 0.23
N LEU A 167 17.83 10.57 -0.69
CA LEU A 167 17.36 9.52 -1.60
C LEU A 167 18.51 8.91 -2.44
N LYS A 168 19.43 9.72 -2.92
CA LYS A 168 20.55 9.26 -3.77
C LYS A 168 21.48 8.33 -2.99
N SER A 169 21.85 8.72 -1.79
CA SER A 169 22.70 7.91 -0.91
C SER A 169 21.99 6.61 -0.52
N LEU A 170 20.70 6.66 -0.19
CA LEU A 170 19.91 5.46 0.11
C LEU A 170 19.92 4.47 -1.05
N LEU A 171 19.67 4.94 -2.29
CA LEU A 171 19.66 4.09 -3.47
C LEU A 171 21.00 3.42 -3.77
N VAL A 172 22.12 4.11 -3.48
CA VAL A 172 23.47 3.59 -3.69
C VAL A 172 23.88 2.59 -2.61
N GLU A 173 23.49 2.84 -1.35
CA GLU A 173 23.89 2.03 -0.20
C GLU A 173 23.01 0.79 0.03
N SER A 174 21.84 0.69 -0.61
CA SER A 174 20.86 -0.36 -0.31
C SER A 174 20.98 -1.57 -1.22
N ASP A 175 20.93 -2.78 -0.64
CA ASP A 175 20.79 -4.06 -1.35
C ASP A 175 19.32 -4.34 -1.68
N VAL A 176 18.41 -3.92 -0.81
CA VAL A 176 16.96 -4.11 -0.94
C VAL A 176 16.28 -2.76 -0.71
N ILE A 177 15.36 -2.39 -1.60
CA ILE A 177 14.65 -1.12 -1.51
C ILE A 177 13.16 -1.40 -1.43
N SER A 178 12.48 -0.69 -0.51
CA SER A 178 11.03 -0.73 -0.38
C SER A 178 10.44 0.68 -0.40
N LEU A 179 9.38 0.84 -1.16
CA LEU A 179 8.65 2.10 -1.31
C LEU A 179 7.43 2.11 -0.38
N HIS A 180 7.30 3.18 0.43
CA HIS A 180 6.24 3.32 1.45
C HIS A 180 5.52 4.67 1.38
#